data_d0c3bcfd9d956f38bd6feae068392bc1
#
_entry.id   d0c3bcfd9d956f38bd6feae068392bc1
#
_cell.length_a   1.000
_cell.length_b   1.000
_cell.length_c   1.000
_cell.angle_alpha   90.00
_cell.angle_beta   90.00
_cell.angle_gamma   90.00
#
_symmetry.space_group_name_H-M   'P 1'
#
loop_
_entity.id
_entity.type
_entity.pdbx_description
1 polymer ?
#
loop_
_entity_poly.entity_id
_entity_poly.type
_entity_poly.pdbx_seq_one_letter_code
_entity_poly.pdbx_strand_id
1 'polypeptide(L)'
;MLRDDVSACVRWEILMHEQFSDVWICKDLGRATTGADPAELGRAVLTAYLAGRDDRGETFRVVVRTDHGDHVVITADQLTDPGWEADPAACQALPAYLRNALA
;
A
#
# COMPACT_ATOMS: atom_id res chain seq x y z
N MET A 1 32.78 5.18 0.61
CA MET A 1 31.99 5.09 -0.29
C MET A 1 30.66 5.56 -0.02
N LEU A 2 30.09 5.99 -0.93
CA LEU A 2 28.98 6.53 -0.75
C LEU A 2 27.89 5.75 -1.06
N ARG A 3 26.96 5.70 -0.38
CA ARG A 3 25.90 4.99 -0.68
C ARG A 3 24.86 5.83 -1.05
N ASP A 4 24.38 5.65 -2.11
CA ASP A 4 23.26 6.33 -2.49
C ASP A 4 22.09 5.56 -2.14
N ASP A 5 22.20 4.70 -1.20
CA ASP A 5 21.14 3.82 -0.89
C ASP A 5 20.03 4.61 -0.29
N VAL A 6 18.94 4.73 -1.00
CA VAL A 6 17.77 5.38 -0.52
C VAL A 6 16.74 4.38 -0.02
N SER A 7 17.14 3.11 0.06
CA SER A 7 16.22 2.10 0.58
C SER A 7 15.96 2.29 2.05
N ALA A 8 14.75 2.11 2.44
CA ALA A 8 14.34 2.21 3.83
C ALA A 8 13.44 1.04 4.17
N CYS A 9 13.39 0.68 5.43
CA CYS A 9 12.46 -0.33 5.89
C CYS A 9 11.10 0.33 6.05
N VAL A 10 10.10 -0.19 5.38
CA VAL A 10 8.75 0.35 5.44
C VAL A 10 7.81 -0.74 5.87
N ARG A 11 6.75 -0.36 6.55
CA ARG A 11 5.69 -1.28 6.95
C ARG A 11 4.39 -0.74 6.44
N TRP A 12 3.50 -1.60 6.01
CA TRP A 12 2.20 -1.17 5.54
C TRP A 12 1.10 -2.01 6.21
N GLU A 13 -0.04 -1.37 6.41
CA GLU A 13 -1.20 -2.01 6.98
C GLU A 13 -2.40 -1.63 6.14
N ILE A 14 -3.19 -2.62 5.75
CA ILE A 14 -4.43 -2.38 5.04
C ILE A 14 -5.55 -2.45 6.06
N LEU A 15 -6.31 -1.38 6.15
CA LEU A 15 -7.37 -1.26 7.14
C LEU A 15 -8.72 -1.12 6.45
N MET A 16 -9.72 -1.74 7.02
CA MET A 16 -11.09 -1.64 6.54
C MET A 16 -11.93 -0.98 7.62
N HIS A 17 -12.70 0.02 7.23
CA HIS A 17 -13.60 0.68 8.15
C HIS A 17 -14.85 -0.17 8.30
N GLU A 18 -15.20 -0.51 9.53
CA GLU A 18 -16.38 -1.29 9.75
C GLU A 18 -17.62 -0.43 9.54
N GLN A 19 -18.60 -0.99 8.87
CA GLN A 19 -19.72 -0.22 8.39
C GLN A 19 -20.57 0.44 9.48
N PHE A 20 -20.72 -0.20 10.61
CA PHE A 20 -21.60 0.28 11.65
C PHE A 20 -20.88 0.80 12.90
N SER A 21 -19.61 1.05 12.80
CA SER A 21 -18.86 1.57 13.95
C SER A 21 -17.68 2.38 13.41
N ASP A 22 -16.98 3.05 14.32
CA ASP A 22 -15.81 3.82 13.91
C ASP A 22 -14.53 2.99 14.06
N VAL A 23 -14.64 1.70 13.94
CA VAL A 23 -13.51 0.81 14.13
C VAL A 23 -12.85 0.52 12.77
N TRP A 24 -11.53 0.57 12.75
CA TRP A 24 -10.75 0.15 11.61
C TRP A 24 -10.12 -1.20 11.93
N ILE A 25 -10.31 -2.15 11.05
CA ILE A 25 -9.83 -3.51 11.23
C ILE A 25 -8.67 -3.75 10.30
N CYS A 26 -7.56 -4.24 10.83
CA CYS A 26 -6.40 -4.57 10.00
C CYS A 26 -6.69 -5.85 9.24
N LYS A 27 -6.70 -5.76 7.92
CA LYS A 27 -6.99 -6.91 7.06
C LYS A 27 -5.73 -7.56 6.53
N ASP A 28 -4.65 -6.81 6.43
CA ASP A 28 -3.38 -7.36 5.95
C ASP A 28 -2.28 -6.39 6.35
N LEU A 29 -1.08 -6.91 6.45
CA LEU A 29 0.06 -6.07 6.75
C LEU A 29 1.32 -6.71 6.17
N GLY A 30 2.35 -5.91 6.03
CA GLY A 30 3.60 -6.41 5.51
C GLY A 30 4.71 -5.40 5.73
N ARG A 31 5.90 -5.78 5.32
CA ARG A 31 7.05 -4.90 5.41
C ARG A 31 7.97 -5.17 4.23
N ALA A 32 8.77 -4.20 3.88
CA ALA A 32 9.72 -4.34 2.79
C ALA A 32 10.86 -3.36 2.99
N THR A 33 12.01 -3.68 2.41
CA THR A 33 13.09 -2.72 2.31
C THR A 33 13.09 -2.27 0.85
N THR A 34 12.85 -1.00 0.62
CA THR A 34 12.66 -0.52 -0.73
C THR A 34 13.06 0.94 -0.84
N GLY A 35 13.46 1.34 -2.04
CA GLY A 35 13.68 2.74 -2.36
C GLY A 35 12.48 3.41 -2.97
N ALA A 36 11.35 2.72 -3.07
CA ALA A 36 10.15 3.31 -3.63
C ALA A 36 9.60 4.39 -2.71
N ASP A 37 8.95 5.38 -3.30
CA ASP A 37 8.26 6.40 -2.55
C ASP A 37 7.16 5.73 -1.73
N PRO A 38 7.05 6.00 -0.44
CA PRO A 38 6.00 5.39 0.39
C PRO A 38 4.60 5.58 -0.16
N ALA A 39 4.30 6.73 -0.75
CA ALA A 39 2.97 6.95 -1.34
C ALA A 39 2.74 6.02 -2.52
N GLU A 40 3.76 5.82 -3.36
CA GLU A 40 3.64 4.90 -4.49
C GLU A 40 3.53 3.46 -4.03
N LEU A 41 4.26 3.11 -2.98
CA LEU A 41 4.14 1.78 -2.41
C LEU A 41 2.73 1.56 -1.87
N GLY A 42 2.18 2.56 -1.17
CA GLY A 42 0.82 2.45 -0.64
C GLY A 42 -0.22 2.28 -1.73
N ARG A 43 -0.09 3.04 -2.82
CA ARG A 43 -1.02 2.90 -3.95
C ARG A 43 -0.93 1.51 -4.56
N ALA A 44 0.28 1.00 -4.73
CA ALA A 44 0.47 -0.33 -5.31
C ALA A 44 -0.12 -1.41 -4.40
N VAL A 45 0.13 -1.31 -3.11
CA VAL A 45 -0.38 -2.28 -2.14
C VAL A 45 -1.91 -2.29 -2.16
N LEU A 46 -2.53 -1.12 -2.08
CA LEU A 46 -3.99 -1.07 -1.98
C LEU A 46 -4.64 -1.47 -3.30
N THR A 47 -4.06 -1.05 -4.42
CA THR A 47 -4.58 -1.44 -5.73
C THR A 47 -4.53 -2.97 -5.88
N ALA A 48 -3.41 -3.57 -5.51
CA ALA A 48 -3.26 -5.02 -5.60
C ALA A 48 -4.24 -5.74 -4.67
N TYR A 49 -4.37 -5.23 -3.44
CA TYR A 49 -5.25 -5.88 -2.48
C TYR A 49 -6.70 -5.84 -2.93
N LEU A 50 -7.12 -4.74 -3.53
CA LEU A 50 -8.51 -4.58 -3.97
C LEU A 50 -8.80 -5.24 -5.31
N ALA A 51 -7.77 -5.63 -6.05
CA ALA A 51 -7.95 -6.26 -7.33
C ALA A 51 -8.71 -7.58 -7.15
N GLY A 52 -9.76 -7.76 -7.86
CA GLY A 52 -10.53 -9.00 -7.77
C GLY A 52 -11.45 -9.10 -6.58
N ARG A 53 -11.50 -8.09 -5.73
CA ARG A 53 -12.41 -8.11 -4.60
C ARG A 53 -13.69 -7.38 -4.98
N ASP A 54 -14.78 -7.85 -4.44
CA ASP A 54 -16.05 -7.22 -4.67
C ASP A 54 -16.46 -6.56 -3.36
N ASP A 55 -15.93 -5.37 -3.10
CA ASP A 55 -16.08 -4.73 -1.82
C ASP A 55 -17.20 -3.73 -1.84
N ARG A 56 -18.40 -4.17 -1.78
CA ARG A 56 -19.48 -3.26 -1.85
C ARG A 56 -19.64 -2.49 -0.58
N GLY A 57 -19.53 -1.21 -0.66
CA GLY A 57 -19.80 -0.32 0.46
C GLY A 57 -18.75 -0.34 1.56
N GLU A 58 -17.65 -1.02 1.37
CA GLU A 58 -16.60 -1.04 2.36
C GLU A 58 -15.56 0.00 2.04
N THR A 59 -14.98 0.59 3.05
CA THR A 59 -13.95 1.61 2.90
C THR A 59 -12.62 1.04 3.34
N PHE A 60 -11.64 1.11 2.45
CA PHE A 60 -10.31 0.62 2.73
C PHE A 60 -9.31 1.75 2.69
N ARG A 61 -8.27 1.63 3.45
CA ARG A 61 -7.12 2.50 3.35
C ARG A 61 -5.86 1.71 3.68
N VAL A 62 -4.72 2.19 3.22
CA VAL A 62 -3.45 1.63 3.60
C VAL A 62 -2.65 2.70 4.31
N VAL A 63 -1.97 2.32 5.37
CA VAL A 63 -1.07 3.21 6.10
C VAL A 63 0.33 2.65 5.87
N VAL A 64 1.22 3.46 5.35
CA VAL A 64 2.61 3.08 5.11
C VAL A 64 3.48 3.88 6.08
N ARG A 65 4.28 3.20 6.88
CA ARG A 65 5.15 3.85 7.84
C ARG A 65 6.59 3.54 7.52
N THR A 66 7.43 4.54 7.61
CA THR A 66 8.86 4.36 7.40
C THR A 66 9.57 4.24 8.74
N ASP A 67 10.80 3.75 8.72
CA ASP A 67 11.60 3.64 9.93
C ASP A 67 12.11 5.01 10.39
N HIS A 68 11.87 6.06 9.62
CA HIS A 68 12.19 7.41 10.04
C HIS A 68 11.03 8.08 10.78
N GLY A 69 9.93 7.39 10.96
CA GLY A 69 8.80 7.96 11.67
C GLY A 69 7.74 8.61 10.78
N ASP A 70 8.00 8.70 9.49
CA ASP A 70 7.02 9.27 8.57
C ASP A 70 5.93 8.26 8.26
N HIS A 71 4.77 8.75 7.92
CA HIS A 71 3.72 7.87 7.47
C HIS A 71 2.88 8.53 6.38
N VAL A 72 2.28 7.69 5.54
CA VAL A 72 1.41 8.14 4.46
C VAL A 72 0.15 7.29 4.53
N VAL A 73 -0.99 7.92 4.33
CA VAL A 73 -2.27 7.21 4.29
C VAL A 73 -2.85 7.38 2.89
N ILE A 74 -3.16 6.25 2.24
CA ILE A 74 -3.78 6.25 0.93
C ILE A 74 -5.15 5.62 1.08
N THR A 75 -6.19 6.30 0.65
CA THR A 75 -7.55 5.78 0.72
C THR A 75 -7.97 5.21 -0.63
N ALA A 76 -8.97 4.35 -0.63
CA ALA A 76 -9.40 3.70 -1.85
C ALA A 76 -9.89 4.69 -2.91
N ASP A 77 -10.51 5.78 -2.50
CA ASP A 77 -10.99 6.78 -3.44
C ASP A 77 -9.84 7.53 -4.12
N GLN A 78 -8.63 7.48 -3.58
CA GLN A 78 -7.48 8.09 -4.23
C GLN A 78 -6.90 7.23 -5.33
N LEU A 79 -7.46 6.05 -5.58
CA LEU A 79 -6.96 5.15 -6.59
C LEU A 79 -7.69 5.30 -7.93
N THR A 80 -8.44 6.37 -8.09
CA THR A 80 -9.29 6.52 -9.28
C THR A 80 -8.58 7.16 -10.48
N ASP A 81 -7.30 7.39 -10.40
CA ASP A 81 -6.56 7.97 -11.50
C ASP A 81 -6.37 6.94 -12.62
N PRO A 82 -7.06 7.06 -13.75
CA PRO A 82 -6.95 6.05 -14.80
C PRO A 82 -5.61 6.02 -15.49
N GLY A 83 -4.81 7.06 -15.34
CA GLY A 83 -3.49 7.10 -15.94
C GLY A 83 -2.38 6.62 -15.05
N TRP A 84 -2.71 6.19 -13.83
CA TRP A 84 -1.67 5.78 -12.92
C TRP A 84 -1.11 4.41 -13.29
N GLU A 85 0.20 4.30 -13.27
CA GLU A 85 0.87 3.04 -13.46
C GLU A 85 1.73 2.76 -12.25
N ALA A 86 1.77 1.52 -11.83
CA ALA A 86 2.54 1.15 -10.65
C ALA A 86 4.03 1.33 -10.88
N ASP A 87 4.70 1.96 -9.93
CA ASP A 87 6.14 2.11 -9.97
C ASP A 87 6.78 0.73 -9.87
N PRO A 88 7.68 0.35 -10.78
CA PRO A 88 8.31 -0.97 -10.72
C PRO A 88 8.99 -1.26 -9.39
N ALA A 89 9.63 -0.26 -8.77
CA ALA A 89 10.26 -0.49 -7.47
C ALA A 89 9.22 -0.79 -6.40
N ALA A 90 8.06 -0.14 -6.45
CA ALA A 90 6.98 -0.41 -5.52
C ALA A 90 6.43 -1.82 -5.75
N CYS A 91 6.24 -2.21 -6.99
CA CYS A 91 5.73 -3.54 -7.30
C CYS A 91 6.66 -4.63 -6.80
N GLN A 92 7.97 -4.43 -6.96
CA GLN A 92 8.93 -5.42 -6.50
C GLN A 92 8.97 -5.54 -4.99
N ALA A 93 8.55 -4.52 -4.28
CA ALA A 93 8.51 -4.54 -2.83
C ALA A 93 7.30 -5.30 -2.28
N LEU A 94 6.33 -5.62 -3.12
CA LEU A 94 5.14 -6.32 -2.67
C LEU A 94 5.41 -7.81 -2.50
N PRO A 95 4.73 -8.47 -1.56
CA PRO A 95 4.79 -9.92 -1.51
C PRO A 95 4.18 -10.51 -2.79
N ALA A 96 4.56 -11.75 -3.09
CA ALA A 96 4.17 -12.36 -4.36
C ALA A 96 2.66 -12.36 -4.59
N TYR A 97 1.89 -12.61 -3.56
CA TYR A 97 0.44 -12.71 -3.74
C TYR A 97 -0.18 -11.35 -4.14
N LEU A 98 0.41 -10.25 -3.69
CA LEU A 98 -0.06 -8.93 -4.12
C LEU A 98 0.53 -8.56 -5.48
N ARG A 99 1.80 -8.88 -5.69
CA ARG A 99 2.45 -8.53 -6.95
C ARG A 99 1.76 -9.22 -8.12
N ASN A 100 1.34 -10.47 -7.93
CA ASN A 100 0.66 -11.20 -8.98
C ASN A 100 -0.68 -10.57 -9.34
N ALA A 101 -1.32 -9.91 -8.41
CA ALA A 101 -2.58 -9.25 -8.67
C ALA A 101 -2.43 -8.03 -9.59
N LEU A 102 -1.24 -7.47 -9.67
CA LEU A 102 -0.98 -6.32 -10.53
C LEU A 102 -0.46 -6.74 -11.91
N ALA A 103 -0.15 -7.99 -12.09
CA ALA A 103 0.43 -8.46 -13.35
C ALA A 103 -0.61 -8.55 -14.48
#